data_6a37c177c78d217c3dd328a70aabbcef
#
_entry.id   6a37c177c78d217c3dd328a70aabbcef
#
_cell.length_a   1.000
_cell.length_b   1.000
_cell.length_c   1.000
_cell.angle_alpha   90.00
_cell.angle_beta   90.00
_cell.angle_gamma   90.00
#
_symmetry.space_group_name_H-M   'P 1'
#
loop_
_entity.id
_entity.type
_entity.pdbx_description
1 polymer ?
#
loop_
_entity_poly.entity_id
_entity_poly.type
_entity_poly.pdbx_seq_one_letter_code
_entity_poly.pdbx_strand_id
1 'polypeptide(L)'
;NILYDPSHFILQQLDYITYIDHYHEFIKSFHVKDAEFNPTGKKGAFGGYLDWADRAGRYRSLGDGQIDFKTIFSKLTQYGCDVWAVLEWECCIKSPEQGATEGAKIIQDLIINCTDKKFDDFAGGKTNDEDLRNILNI
;
A
#
# COMPACT_ATOMS: atom_id res chain seq x y z
N ASN A 1 12.94 11.70 -6.36
CA ASN A 1 11.78 11.60 -5.48
C ASN A 1 10.58 11.10 -6.29
N ILE A 2 9.84 10.16 -5.73
CA ILE A 2 8.66 9.54 -6.34
C ILE A 2 7.45 9.88 -5.48
N LEU A 3 6.37 10.32 -6.12
CA LEU A 3 5.01 10.23 -5.62
C LEU A 3 4.46 8.88 -6.06
N TYR A 4 4.24 7.98 -5.12
CA TYR A 4 3.73 6.65 -5.39
C TYR A 4 2.20 6.64 -5.36
N ASP A 5 1.58 6.18 -6.45
CA ASP A 5 0.13 6.08 -6.57
C ASP A 5 -0.24 4.72 -7.20
N PRO A 6 -0.67 3.74 -6.38
CA PRO A 6 -0.97 2.40 -6.85
C PRO A 6 -2.19 2.32 -7.77
N SER A 7 -3.08 3.32 -7.74
CA SER A 7 -4.28 3.32 -8.57
C SER A 7 -3.97 3.31 -10.07
N HIS A 8 -2.90 4.01 -10.46
CA HIS A 8 -2.44 4.01 -11.85
C HIS A 8 -1.87 2.66 -12.28
N PHE A 9 -1.27 1.91 -11.35
CA PHE A 9 -0.75 0.56 -11.63
C PHE A 9 -1.88 -0.43 -11.88
N ILE A 10 -2.94 -0.41 -11.05
CA ILE A 10 -4.12 -1.27 -11.23
C ILE A 10 -4.72 -1.05 -12.61
N LEU A 11 -4.93 0.21 -13.02
CA LEU A 11 -5.49 0.51 -14.34
C LEU A 11 -4.62 0.03 -15.49
N GLN A 12 -3.30 -0.04 -15.30
CA GLN A 12 -2.34 -0.51 -16.29
C GLN A 12 -1.98 -2.00 -16.09
N GLN A 13 -2.56 -2.68 -15.11
CA GLN A 13 -2.30 -4.08 -14.77
C GLN A 13 -0.82 -4.34 -14.44
N LEU A 14 -0.18 -3.39 -13.78
CA LEU A 14 1.20 -3.48 -13.32
C LEU A 14 1.25 -3.90 -11.84
N ASP A 15 2.36 -4.55 -11.47
CA ASP A 15 2.60 -4.95 -10.08
C ASP A 15 3.03 -3.74 -9.24
N TYR A 16 2.08 -3.21 -8.48
CA TYR A 16 2.31 -2.07 -7.58
C TYR A 16 3.05 -2.46 -6.29
N ILE A 17 2.97 -3.72 -5.88
CA ILE A 17 3.63 -4.19 -4.65
C ILE A 17 5.13 -4.35 -4.84
N THR A 18 5.55 -5.07 -5.90
CA THR A 18 6.96 -5.24 -6.23
C THR A 18 7.65 -3.90 -6.56
N TYR A 19 6.89 -2.93 -7.04
CA TYR A 19 7.41 -1.59 -7.27
C TYR A 19 7.98 -0.95 -5.98
N ILE A 20 7.35 -1.17 -4.84
CA ILE A 20 7.84 -0.67 -3.54
C ILE A 20 9.19 -1.32 -3.21
N ASP A 21 9.35 -2.63 -3.44
CA ASP A 21 10.61 -3.34 -3.17
C ASP A 21 11.79 -2.75 -3.94
N HIS A 22 11.55 -2.31 -5.17
CA HIS A 22 12.61 -1.73 -6.02
C HIS A 22 12.88 -0.25 -5.79
N TYR A 23 11.88 0.53 -5.36
CA TYR A 23 11.95 1.99 -5.40
C TYR A 23 11.64 2.68 -4.07
N HIS A 24 11.51 1.95 -2.96
CA HIS A 24 11.15 2.52 -1.65
C HIS A 24 12.04 3.69 -1.23
N GLU A 25 13.33 3.67 -1.52
CA GLU A 25 14.27 4.76 -1.17
C GLU A 25 13.90 6.09 -1.82
N PHE A 26 13.24 6.05 -2.99
CA PHE A 26 12.84 7.22 -3.75
C PHE A 26 11.42 7.69 -3.45
N ILE A 27 10.58 6.86 -2.80
CA ILE A 27 9.20 7.21 -2.45
C ILE A 27 9.24 8.24 -1.32
N LYS A 28 8.66 9.42 -1.58
CA LYS A 28 8.60 10.53 -0.62
C LYS A 28 7.19 11.00 -0.33
N SER A 29 6.23 10.55 -1.10
CA SER A 29 4.80 10.75 -0.88
C SER A 29 4.03 9.56 -1.45
N PHE A 30 2.90 9.27 -0.85
CA PHE A 30 2.05 8.15 -1.21
C PHE A 30 0.60 8.61 -1.31
N HIS A 31 -0.02 8.41 -2.46
CA HIS A 31 -1.45 8.61 -2.63
C HIS A 31 -2.22 7.35 -2.24
N VAL A 32 -3.07 7.49 -1.25
CA VAL A 32 -4.01 6.45 -0.84
C VAL A 32 -5.27 6.66 -1.67
N LYS A 33 -5.20 6.24 -2.92
CA LYS A 33 -6.26 6.32 -3.92
C LYS A 33 -6.57 4.94 -4.47
N ASP A 34 -7.82 4.54 -4.40
CA ASP A 34 -8.24 3.21 -4.81
C ASP A 34 -8.70 3.17 -6.26
N ALA A 35 -8.61 1.99 -6.85
CA ALA A 35 -9.02 1.74 -8.21
C ALA A 35 -9.42 0.27 -8.38
N GLU A 36 -10.15 -0.01 -9.46
CA GLU A 36 -10.45 -1.37 -9.88
C GLU A 36 -10.26 -1.53 -11.39
N PHE A 37 -9.91 -2.73 -11.79
CA PHE A 37 -9.91 -3.12 -13.20
C PHE A 37 -10.62 -4.46 -13.35
N ASN A 38 -11.76 -4.43 -14.05
CA ASN A 38 -12.60 -5.60 -14.28
C ASN A 38 -12.55 -5.97 -15.78
N PRO A 39 -11.63 -6.85 -16.21
CA PRO A 39 -11.42 -7.14 -17.62
C PRO A 39 -12.67 -7.76 -18.24
N THR A 40 -13.08 -7.23 -19.37
CA THR A 40 -14.23 -7.74 -20.13
C THR A 40 -13.83 -8.61 -21.31
N GLY A 41 -12.54 -8.67 -21.64
CA GLY A 41 -12.02 -9.27 -22.88
C GLY A 41 -12.35 -8.50 -24.15
N LYS A 42 -13.07 -7.37 -24.04
CA LYS A 42 -13.54 -6.58 -25.19
C LYS A 42 -13.07 -5.11 -25.14
N LYS A 43 -12.68 -4.62 -23.96
CA LYS A 43 -12.33 -3.20 -23.74
C LYS A 43 -11.06 -3.12 -22.90
N GLY A 44 -10.20 -2.15 -23.22
CA GLY A 44 -9.08 -1.77 -22.37
C GLY A 44 -9.55 -1.02 -21.12
N ALA A 45 -8.59 -0.65 -20.25
CA ALA A 45 -8.85 -0.01 -18.97
C ALA A 45 -9.78 1.21 -19.08
N PHE A 46 -9.52 2.08 -20.04
CA PHE A 46 -10.29 3.33 -20.18
C PHE A 46 -11.57 3.18 -21.02
N GLY A 47 -11.84 2.02 -21.61
CA GLY A 47 -13.11 1.71 -22.27
C GLY A 47 -13.50 2.61 -23.45
N GLY A 48 -12.56 3.34 -24.05
CA GLY A 48 -12.84 4.28 -25.14
C GLY A 48 -13.61 5.51 -24.64
N TYR A 49 -14.75 5.79 -25.26
CA TYR A 49 -15.60 6.95 -24.95
C TYR A 49 -16.71 6.68 -23.94
N LEU A 50 -16.58 5.62 -23.14
CA LEU A 50 -17.57 5.31 -22.09
C LEU A 50 -17.46 6.28 -20.91
N ASP A 51 -18.59 6.49 -20.25
CA ASP A 51 -18.62 7.16 -18.97
C ASP A 51 -17.81 6.39 -17.93
N TRP A 52 -17.26 7.09 -16.92
CA TRP A 52 -16.40 6.47 -15.92
C TRP A 52 -17.03 5.27 -15.22
N ALA A 53 -18.32 5.35 -14.92
CA ALA A 53 -19.05 4.27 -14.26
C ALA A 53 -19.13 2.97 -15.08
N ASP A 54 -19.00 3.06 -16.41
CA ASP A 54 -19.14 1.94 -17.35
C ASP A 54 -17.79 1.38 -17.82
N ARG A 55 -16.67 1.98 -17.39
CA ARG A 55 -15.33 1.55 -17.78
C ARG A 55 -14.90 0.29 -17.06
N ALA A 56 -14.10 -0.53 -17.73
CA ALA A 56 -13.47 -1.71 -17.11
C ALA A 56 -12.49 -1.30 -16.00
N GLY A 57 -11.70 -0.26 -16.25
CA GLY A 57 -10.81 0.35 -15.28
C GLY A 57 -11.36 1.70 -14.80
N ARG A 58 -11.49 1.87 -13.49
CA ARG A 58 -12.01 3.10 -12.89
C ARG A 58 -11.47 3.33 -11.50
N TYR A 59 -11.41 4.60 -11.11
CA TYR A 59 -11.07 4.98 -9.74
C TYR A 59 -12.26 4.75 -8.80
N ARG A 60 -11.92 4.37 -7.58
CA ARG A 60 -12.90 4.07 -6.55
C ARG A 60 -12.59 4.84 -5.27
N SER A 61 -13.61 5.07 -4.46
CA SER A 61 -13.38 5.52 -3.09
C SER A 61 -12.56 4.49 -2.32
N LEU A 62 -11.72 4.94 -1.41
CA LEU A 62 -10.84 4.06 -0.64
C LEU A 62 -11.62 2.94 0.06
N GLY A 63 -11.21 1.70 -0.18
CA GLY A 63 -11.85 0.49 0.33
C GLY A 63 -12.93 -0.11 -0.58
N ASP A 64 -13.31 0.57 -1.66
CA ASP A 64 -14.30 0.06 -2.62
C ASP A 64 -13.65 -0.54 -3.88
N GLY A 65 -12.32 -0.46 -3.99
CA GLY A 65 -11.54 -0.95 -5.14
C GLY A 65 -10.87 -2.28 -4.89
N GLN A 66 -9.74 -2.49 -5.58
CA GLN A 66 -9.02 -3.76 -5.59
C GLN A 66 -7.59 -3.65 -5.03
N ILE A 67 -7.17 -2.48 -4.54
CA ILE A 67 -5.80 -2.27 -4.08
C ILE A 67 -5.64 -2.83 -2.67
N ASP A 68 -4.61 -3.65 -2.46
CA ASP A 68 -4.24 -4.16 -1.14
C ASP A 68 -3.41 -3.13 -0.36
N PHE A 69 -4.09 -2.14 0.20
CA PHE A 69 -3.45 -1.11 1.02
C PHE A 69 -2.80 -1.67 2.27
N LYS A 70 -3.32 -2.76 2.83
CA LYS A 70 -2.73 -3.40 4.00
C LYS A 70 -1.30 -3.87 3.71
N THR A 71 -1.09 -4.52 2.57
CA THR A 71 0.24 -4.93 2.13
C THR A 71 1.13 -3.73 1.81
N ILE A 72 0.60 -2.67 1.19
CA ILE A 72 1.35 -1.44 0.91
C ILE A 72 1.86 -0.80 2.20
N PHE A 73 0.98 -0.55 3.19
CA PHE A 73 1.35 0.03 4.48
C PHE A 73 2.38 -0.84 5.22
N SER A 74 2.22 -2.16 5.18
CA SER A 74 3.17 -3.11 5.76
C SER A 74 4.55 -2.99 5.13
N LYS A 75 4.64 -2.94 3.80
CA LYS A 75 5.92 -2.80 3.08
C LYS A 75 6.59 -1.45 3.32
N LEU A 76 5.85 -0.35 3.22
CA LEU A 76 6.39 0.99 3.49
C LEU A 76 6.92 1.06 4.92
N THR A 77 6.22 0.49 5.89
CA THR A 77 6.67 0.40 7.29
C THR A 77 7.92 -0.47 7.41
N GLN A 78 7.96 -1.63 6.76
CA GLN A 78 9.11 -2.55 6.76
C GLN A 78 10.40 -1.86 6.27
N TYR A 79 10.29 -1.02 5.25
CA TYR A 79 11.41 -0.24 4.70
C TYR A 79 11.69 1.07 5.45
N GLY A 80 10.95 1.35 6.53
CA GLY A 80 11.12 2.57 7.31
C GLY A 80 10.82 3.84 6.52
N CYS A 81 9.91 3.76 5.55
CA CYS A 81 9.52 4.90 4.74
C CYS A 81 8.73 5.91 5.59
N ASP A 82 9.35 7.05 5.88
CA ASP A 82 8.68 8.19 6.51
C ASP A 82 8.08 9.08 5.42
N VAL A 83 6.83 8.77 5.04
CA VAL A 83 6.14 9.41 3.93
C VAL A 83 4.73 9.86 4.33
N TRP A 84 4.23 10.91 3.68
CA TRP A 84 2.84 11.31 3.83
C TRP A 84 1.92 10.33 3.09
N ALA A 85 0.96 9.75 3.82
CA ALA A 85 -0.17 9.02 3.25
C ALA A 85 -1.29 10.00 2.96
N VAL A 86 -1.44 10.41 1.71
CA VAL A 86 -2.39 11.42 1.28
C VAL A 86 -3.64 10.75 0.74
N LEU A 87 -4.77 10.89 1.43
CA LEU A 87 -6.05 10.45 0.89
C LEU A 87 -6.39 11.29 -0.34
N GLU A 88 -6.29 10.68 -1.51
CA GLU A 88 -6.76 11.28 -2.75
C GLU A 88 -8.09 10.65 -3.14
N TRP A 89 -9.13 11.48 -3.26
CA TRP A 89 -10.43 11.01 -3.67
C TRP A 89 -10.66 11.28 -5.16
N GLU A 90 -10.94 10.21 -5.90
CA GLU A 90 -11.38 10.25 -7.28
C GLU A 90 -12.32 9.05 -7.50
N CYS A 91 -13.61 9.30 -7.45
CA CYS A 91 -14.61 8.24 -7.57
C CYS A 91 -15.78 8.70 -8.43
N CYS A 92 -16.20 7.82 -9.34
CA CYS A 92 -17.33 8.08 -10.23
C CYS A 92 -18.70 7.70 -9.64
N ILE A 93 -18.73 7.17 -8.40
CA ILE A 93 -19.97 6.63 -7.80
C ILE A 93 -20.28 7.30 -6.45
N LYS A 94 -19.33 7.29 -5.51
CA LYS A 94 -19.53 7.78 -4.15
C LYS A 94 -19.33 9.30 -4.06
N SER A 95 -20.01 9.97 -3.16
CA SER A 95 -19.82 11.41 -2.94
C SER A 95 -18.44 11.70 -2.28
N PRO A 96 -17.86 12.90 -2.50
CA PRO A 96 -16.59 13.29 -1.88
C PRO A 96 -16.66 13.29 -0.36
N GLU A 97 -17.75 13.75 0.23
CA GLU A 97 -17.93 13.85 1.68
C GLU A 97 -17.94 12.46 2.35
N GLN A 98 -18.68 11.52 1.76
CA GLN A 98 -18.72 10.15 2.21
C GLN A 98 -17.34 9.49 2.02
N GLY A 99 -16.74 9.65 0.85
CA GLY A 99 -15.43 9.07 0.53
C GLY A 99 -14.33 9.58 1.44
N ALA A 100 -14.30 10.88 1.77
CA ALA A 100 -13.34 11.47 2.68
C ALA A 100 -13.51 10.93 4.12
N THR A 101 -14.76 10.83 4.61
CA THR A 101 -15.06 10.36 5.97
C THR A 101 -14.66 8.90 6.15
N GLU A 102 -15.06 8.04 5.22
CA GLU A 102 -14.74 6.60 5.27
C GLU A 102 -13.25 6.35 5.04
N GLY A 103 -12.65 7.05 4.06
CA GLY A 103 -11.24 6.90 3.72
C GLY A 103 -10.29 7.33 4.84
N ALA A 104 -10.59 8.41 5.56
CA ALA A 104 -9.80 8.84 6.71
C ALA A 104 -9.78 7.76 7.81
N LYS A 105 -10.93 7.13 8.07
CA LYS A 105 -11.02 6.02 9.04
C LYS A 105 -10.22 4.81 8.59
N ILE A 106 -10.31 4.42 7.32
CA ILE A 106 -9.57 3.29 6.77
C ILE A 106 -8.05 3.54 6.90
N ILE A 107 -7.56 4.74 6.58
CA ILE A 107 -6.14 5.07 6.74
C ILE A 107 -5.71 4.94 8.20
N GLN A 108 -6.50 5.44 9.15
CA GLN A 108 -6.19 5.31 10.58
C GLN A 108 -6.05 3.84 11.00
N ASP A 109 -6.92 2.97 10.50
CA ASP A 109 -6.93 1.54 10.81
C ASP A 109 -5.75 0.78 10.13
N LEU A 110 -5.14 1.36 9.08
CA LEU A 110 -4.01 0.80 8.35
C LEU A 110 -2.64 1.23 8.90
N ILE A 111 -2.58 2.30 9.69
CA ILE A 111 -1.32 2.78 10.28
C ILE A 111 -0.77 1.73 11.24
N ILE A 112 0.49 1.36 11.03
CA ILE A 112 1.18 0.36 11.86
C ILE A 112 1.98 1.08 12.95
N ASN A 113 1.65 0.80 14.20
CA ASN A 113 2.45 1.24 15.35
C ASN A 113 3.62 0.27 15.51
N CYS A 114 4.81 0.72 15.12
CA CYS A 114 6.03 -0.09 15.23
C CYS A 114 6.37 -0.39 16.69
N THR A 115 7.00 -1.53 16.93
CA THR A 115 7.51 -1.93 18.23
C THR A 115 9.02 -2.04 18.19
N ASP A 116 9.68 -1.60 19.25
CA ASP A 116 11.11 -1.82 19.47
C ASP A 116 11.41 -3.24 20.03
N LYS A 117 10.35 -3.95 20.44
CA LYS A 117 10.48 -5.31 20.98
C LYS A 117 10.54 -6.30 19.83
N LYS A 118 11.63 -7.05 19.74
CA LYS A 118 11.75 -8.15 18.78
C LYS A 118 11.02 -9.37 19.32
N PHE A 119 10.39 -10.13 18.43
CA PHE A 119 9.72 -11.39 18.76
C PHE A 119 10.73 -12.44 19.25
N ASP A 120 11.92 -12.42 18.69
CA ASP A 120 13.00 -13.38 18.97
C ASP A 120 14.19 -12.65 19.60
N ASP A 121 14.41 -12.89 20.89
CA ASP A 121 15.54 -12.33 21.63
C ASP A 121 16.90 -12.77 21.03
N PHE A 122 16.96 -13.88 20.30
CA PHE A 122 18.14 -14.36 19.58
C PHE A 122 18.42 -13.53 18.32
N ALA A 123 17.41 -12.98 17.66
CA ALA A 123 17.58 -12.18 16.43
C ALA A 123 18.24 -10.81 16.67
N GLY A 124 18.37 -10.38 17.90
CA GLY A 124 18.94 -9.08 18.29
C GLY A 124 20.15 -9.13 19.19
N GLY A 125 20.49 -10.29 19.74
CA GLY A 125 21.63 -10.46 20.60
C GLY A 125 22.93 -10.59 19.78
N LYS A 126 23.93 -9.77 20.07
CA LYS A 126 25.32 -10.15 19.79
C LYS A 126 25.62 -11.27 20.76
N THR A 127 25.39 -12.51 20.36
CA THR A 127 25.96 -13.66 21.06
C THR A 127 27.48 -13.54 20.95
N ASN A 128 28.16 -13.26 22.07
CA ASN A 128 29.60 -13.34 22.12
C ASN A 128 29.98 -14.82 22.33
N ASP A 129 31.23 -15.18 22.03
CA ASP A 129 31.71 -16.55 22.16
C ASP A 129 31.60 -17.08 23.59
N GLU A 130 31.56 -16.22 24.60
CA GLU A 130 31.44 -16.56 26.02
C GLU A 130 29.98 -16.94 26.36
N ASP A 131 28.99 -16.29 25.80
CA ASP A 131 27.58 -16.65 25.94
C ASP A 131 27.30 -18.00 25.26
N LEU A 132 27.90 -18.24 24.09
CA LEU A 132 27.76 -19.53 23.39
C LEU A 132 28.40 -20.68 24.19
N ARG A 133 29.57 -20.47 24.78
CA ARG A 133 30.21 -21.47 25.62
C ARG A 133 29.39 -21.80 26.87
N ASN A 134 28.82 -20.77 27.52
CA ASN A 134 27.96 -20.94 28.69
C ASN A 134 26.66 -21.70 28.34
N ILE A 135 26.06 -21.43 27.18
CA ILE A 135 24.88 -22.16 26.73
C ILE A 135 25.18 -23.60 26.35
N LEU A 136 26.34 -23.85 25.74
CA LEU A 136 26.77 -25.17 25.30
C LEU A 136 27.48 -26.00 26.39
N ASN A 137 27.75 -25.40 27.54
CA ASN A 137 28.45 -26.06 28.68
C ASN A 137 29.84 -26.58 28.31
N ILE A 138 30.60 -25.85 27.45
CA ILE A 138 31.95 -26.21 26.95
C ILE A 138 32.99 -25.13 27.27
#